data_76051ef8f84b0f22d5cf2f1238dea832
#
_entry.id   76051ef8f84b0f22d5cf2f1238dea832
#
_cell.length_a   1.000
_cell.length_b   1.000
_cell.length_c   1.000
_cell.angle_alpha   90.00
_cell.angle_beta   90.00
_cell.angle_gamma   90.00
#
_symmetry.space_group_name_H-M   'P 1'
#
loop_
_entity.id
_entity.type
_entity.pdbx_description
1 polymer ?
#
loop_
_entity_poly.entity_id
_entity_poly.type
_entity_poly.pdbx_seq_one_letter_code
_entity_poly.pdbx_strand_id
1 'polypeptide(L)'
;PKKMLDDVHAMNAHMAISIWSGFGPATKPYRELAAKGLLFDFRTWPPSGIDAWPPIMEYPSGVKVYDAYSPEARDIYWKYLNEGIFKLGMDAWWMDSTEPDHVDPTPEDLDTKTSMGSFRKVRNAYPLMSVGGVYDHQRAVSSDKRVFILTRSGFVGQQRYGANVWTGDVGSSWETLRNQVPAGLNFSLCGMPHWNHDIGGFFAGQYNQNGDGSAPKNPLYQELYVRWLQFGAFTPMMRSHGTNTPREIYQFGRKGEPVYDAIEKMIRLRYSLLPYIYSTSWDVSHRQSTFMRALVMDFPKDKKVWDMNDEYMFGKAFLVAPVLHAQYTQEAVVNVNELSGWSRDKI
;
A
#
# COMPACT_ATOMS: atom_id res chain seq x y z
N PRO A 1 21.57 6.04 10.32
CA PRO A 1 20.81 5.28 9.31
C PRO A 1 21.65 4.16 8.68
N LYS A 2 22.94 4.44 8.25
CA LYS A 2 23.75 3.40 7.56
C LYS A 2 23.94 2.15 8.42
N LYS A 3 24.40 2.28 9.69
CA LYS A 3 24.57 1.12 10.57
C LYS A 3 23.29 0.28 10.70
N MET A 4 22.13 0.90 10.81
CA MET A 4 20.84 0.18 10.88
C MET A 4 20.59 -0.64 9.61
N LEU A 5 20.86 -0.08 8.43
CA LEU A 5 20.75 -0.81 7.16
C LEU A 5 21.74 -1.97 7.08
N ASP A 6 22.98 -1.75 7.50
CA ASP A 6 24.01 -2.79 7.54
C ASP A 6 23.61 -3.94 8.48
N ASP A 7 23.04 -3.62 9.65
CA ASP A 7 22.56 -4.61 10.62
C ASP A 7 21.36 -5.42 10.04
N VAL A 8 20.44 -4.76 9.31
CA VAL A 8 19.31 -5.44 8.65
C VAL A 8 19.81 -6.36 7.52
N HIS A 9 20.76 -5.88 6.71
CA HIS A 9 21.36 -6.70 5.65
C HIS A 9 22.13 -7.89 6.19
N ALA A 10 22.80 -7.73 7.34
CA ALA A 10 23.50 -8.85 8.02
C ALA A 10 22.53 -9.96 8.47
N MET A 11 21.26 -9.65 8.69
CA MET A 11 20.20 -10.62 8.96
C MET A 11 19.58 -11.24 7.70
N ASN A 12 20.14 -10.97 6.50
CA ASN A 12 19.58 -11.35 5.20
C ASN A 12 18.15 -10.82 4.99
N ALA A 13 17.90 -9.61 5.49
CA ALA A 13 16.64 -8.89 5.34
C ALA A 13 16.86 -7.60 4.54
N HIS A 14 15.79 -7.01 4.04
CA HIS A 14 15.79 -5.76 3.29
C HIS A 14 14.86 -4.75 3.94
N MET A 15 15.11 -3.46 3.69
CA MET A 15 14.34 -2.38 4.27
C MET A 15 13.64 -1.54 3.20
N ALA A 16 12.35 -1.31 3.40
CA ALA A 16 11.58 -0.29 2.70
C ALA A 16 11.35 0.90 3.62
N ILE A 17 11.42 2.11 3.07
CA ILE A 17 11.12 3.33 3.81
C ILE A 17 9.94 4.06 3.19
N SER A 18 9.08 4.60 4.07
CA SER A 18 7.98 5.46 3.65
C SER A 18 8.53 6.80 3.15
N ILE A 19 8.12 7.15 1.93
CA ILE A 19 8.43 8.43 1.29
C ILE A 19 7.13 9.06 0.78
N TRP A 20 6.88 10.27 1.20
CA TRP A 20 5.69 11.02 0.84
C TRP A 20 5.97 12.01 -0.28
N SER A 21 4.93 12.39 -0.99
CA SER A 21 4.99 13.45 -2.01
C SER A 21 4.89 14.87 -1.41
N GLY A 22 4.60 14.99 -0.12
CA GLY A 22 4.46 16.23 0.61
C GLY A 22 5.68 16.58 1.46
N PHE A 23 5.99 17.87 1.56
CA PHE A 23 7.13 18.39 2.31
C PHE A 23 6.70 19.52 3.25
N GLY A 24 7.21 19.48 4.48
CA GLY A 24 7.06 20.59 5.44
C GLY A 24 8.00 21.76 5.14
N PRO A 25 7.62 22.99 5.46
CA PRO A 25 8.36 24.21 5.07
C PRO A 25 9.79 24.31 5.65
N ALA A 26 10.05 23.60 6.76
CA ALA A 26 11.39 23.57 7.35
C ALA A 26 12.39 22.67 6.60
N THR A 27 11.93 21.87 5.62
CA THR A 27 12.77 20.89 4.91
C THR A 27 13.53 21.53 3.73
N LYS A 28 14.70 20.97 3.41
CA LYS A 28 15.49 21.42 2.24
C LYS A 28 14.74 21.22 0.93
N PRO A 29 14.11 20.03 0.64
CA PRO A 29 13.37 19.84 -0.59
C PRO A 29 12.23 20.85 -0.74
N TYR A 30 11.48 21.17 0.32
CA TYR A 30 10.45 22.20 0.25
C TYR A 30 11.00 23.53 -0.26
N ARG A 31 12.10 24.04 0.37
CA ARG A 31 12.68 25.35 0.03
C ARG A 31 13.15 25.41 -1.41
N GLU A 32 13.77 24.34 -1.90
CA GLU A 32 14.24 24.29 -3.27
C GLU A 32 13.08 24.22 -4.27
N LEU A 33 12.07 23.40 -4.00
CA LEU A 33 10.88 23.30 -4.85
C LEU A 33 10.06 24.61 -4.82
N ALA A 34 9.89 25.22 -3.65
CA ALA A 34 9.16 26.49 -3.50
C ALA A 34 9.84 27.64 -4.27
N ALA A 35 11.18 27.74 -4.21
CA ALA A 35 11.94 28.75 -4.92
C ALA A 35 11.77 28.68 -6.45
N LYS A 36 11.34 27.53 -6.99
CA LYS A 36 11.11 27.26 -8.39
C LYS A 36 9.63 27.20 -8.79
N GLY A 37 8.70 27.43 -7.82
CA GLY A 37 7.26 27.34 -8.07
C GLY A 37 6.78 25.92 -8.39
N LEU A 38 7.43 24.88 -7.83
CA LEU A 38 7.18 23.47 -8.11
C LEU A 38 6.41 22.77 -6.98
N LEU A 39 5.72 23.53 -6.13
CA LEU A 39 4.81 23.02 -5.11
C LEU A 39 3.37 23.40 -5.46
N PHE A 40 2.42 22.52 -5.17
CA PHE A 40 1.00 22.84 -5.27
C PHE A 40 0.53 23.65 -4.07
N ASP A 41 -0.41 24.56 -4.30
CA ASP A 41 -0.94 25.46 -3.29
C ASP A 41 -2.31 25.02 -2.78
N PHE A 42 -2.51 23.73 -2.64
CA PHE A 42 -3.71 23.18 -2.04
C PHE A 42 -3.40 22.52 -0.68
N ARG A 43 -4.44 22.35 0.13
CA ARG A 43 -4.35 21.74 1.44
C ARG A 43 -4.10 20.24 1.34
N THR A 44 -3.11 19.74 2.05
CA THR A 44 -2.74 18.32 2.07
C THR A 44 -2.56 17.81 3.50
N TRP A 45 -2.38 16.52 3.66
CA TRP A 45 -2.06 15.89 4.94
C TRP A 45 -0.59 16.14 5.32
N PRO A 46 -0.26 16.40 6.61
CA PRO A 46 -1.19 16.74 7.68
C PRO A 46 -1.70 18.18 7.55
N PRO A 47 -3.01 18.44 7.78
CA PRO A 47 -3.56 19.79 7.62
C PRO A 47 -3.17 20.74 8.74
N SER A 48 -2.80 20.19 9.91
CA SER A 48 -2.33 20.95 11.08
C SER A 48 -1.07 20.34 11.68
N GLY A 49 -0.34 21.12 12.48
CA GLY A 49 0.91 20.69 13.07
C GLY A 49 0.80 20.15 14.49
N ILE A 50 -0.22 20.53 15.24
CA ILE A 50 -0.30 20.25 16.70
C ILE A 50 -0.61 18.78 16.96
N ASP A 51 -1.60 18.23 16.28
CA ASP A 51 -2.08 16.85 16.47
C ASP A 51 -1.61 15.91 15.36
N ALA A 52 -0.72 16.38 14.49
CA ALA A 52 -0.22 15.62 13.37
C ALA A 52 1.23 15.18 13.59
N TRP A 53 1.63 14.16 12.89
CA TRP A 53 3.02 13.73 12.91
C TRP A 53 3.82 14.44 11.80
N PRO A 54 5.02 14.96 12.08
CA PRO A 54 5.66 15.11 13.40
C PRO A 54 5.02 16.21 14.26
N PRO A 55 4.98 16.06 15.58
CA PRO A 55 4.23 16.92 16.51
C PRO A 55 4.79 18.35 16.67
N ILE A 56 5.91 18.65 16.03
CA ILE A 56 6.57 19.96 16.11
C ILE A 56 6.15 20.92 14.99
N MET A 57 5.18 20.56 14.16
CA MET A 57 4.72 21.39 13.05
C MET A 57 3.73 22.46 13.56
N GLU A 58 3.84 23.65 13.00
CA GLU A 58 2.92 24.75 13.30
C GLU A 58 1.55 24.58 12.62
N TYR A 59 0.54 25.30 13.07
CA TYR A 59 -0.77 25.34 12.45
C TYR A 59 -0.96 26.62 11.63
N PRO A 60 -1.39 26.54 10.34
CA PRO A 60 -1.46 25.32 9.54
C PRO A 60 -0.08 24.70 9.33
N SER A 61 -0.03 23.41 9.05
CA SER A 61 1.25 22.70 8.92
C SER A 61 2.18 23.26 7.83
N GLY A 62 1.63 23.91 6.82
CA GLY A 62 2.35 24.42 5.65
C GLY A 62 2.93 23.33 4.72
N VAL A 63 2.58 22.06 4.96
CA VAL A 63 2.98 20.98 4.06
C VAL A 63 2.39 21.20 2.67
N LYS A 64 3.21 21.07 1.64
CA LYS A 64 2.81 21.15 0.24
C LYS A 64 3.34 19.97 -0.56
N VAL A 65 2.54 19.56 -1.54
CA VAL A 65 2.87 18.48 -2.47
C VAL A 65 3.67 19.05 -3.64
N TYR A 66 4.67 18.29 -4.10
CA TYR A 66 5.46 18.69 -5.27
C TYR A 66 4.73 18.39 -6.59
N ASP A 67 4.99 19.20 -7.62
CA ASP A 67 4.48 18.98 -8.98
C ASP A 67 5.22 17.81 -9.67
N ALA A 68 4.73 16.58 -9.44
CA ALA A 68 5.32 15.38 -10.06
C ALA A 68 5.22 15.37 -11.59
N TYR A 69 4.42 16.24 -12.22
CA TYR A 69 4.37 16.36 -13.67
C TYR A 69 5.61 17.08 -14.23
N SER A 70 6.26 17.91 -13.42
CA SER A 70 7.51 18.60 -13.78
C SER A 70 8.71 17.64 -13.73
N PRO A 71 9.47 17.48 -14.83
CA PRO A 71 10.74 16.74 -14.79
C PRO A 71 11.69 17.30 -13.73
N GLU A 72 11.85 18.63 -13.66
CA GLU A 72 12.71 19.29 -12.69
C GLU A 72 12.31 19.00 -11.24
N ALA A 73 11.02 18.94 -10.94
CA ALA A 73 10.55 18.60 -9.60
C ALA A 73 10.87 17.14 -9.24
N ARG A 74 10.75 16.21 -10.20
CA ARG A 74 11.17 14.82 -10.01
C ARG A 74 12.68 14.68 -9.81
N ASP A 75 13.50 15.46 -10.54
CA ASP A 75 14.95 15.52 -10.34
C ASP A 75 15.32 15.97 -8.92
N ILE A 76 14.65 17.02 -8.42
CA ILE A 76 14.86 17.52 -7.05
C ILE A 76 14.42 16.48 -6.03
N TYR A 77 13.25 15.87 -6.21
CA TYR A 77 12.77 14.81 -5.31
C TYR A 77 13.76 13.66 -5.22
N TRP A 78 14.19 13.14 -6.38
CA TRP A 78 15.17 12.05 -6.42
C TRP A 78 16.53 12.46 -5.83
N LYS A 79 17.00 13.67 -6.08
CA LYS A 79 18.25 14.17 -5.50
C LYS A 79 18.28 13.95 -3.98
N TYR A 80 17.23 14.36 -3.29
CA TYR A 80 17.16 14.21 -1.84
C TYR A 80 16.97 12.76 -1.37
N LEU A 81 16.24 11.95 -2.11
CA LEU A 81 16.15 10.50 -1.84
C LEU A 81 17.49 9.80 -2.00
N ASN A 82 18.19 10.10 -3.09
CA ASN A 82 19.48 9.50 -3.39
C ASN A 82 20.55 9.89 -2.37
N GLU A 83 20.69 11.18 -2.10
CA GLU A 83 21.71 11.69 -1.17
C GLU A 83 21.43 11.31 0.28
N GLY A 84 20.16 11.33 0.66
CA GLY A 84 19.73 11.10 2.05
C GLY A 84 19.68 9.63 2.46
N ILE A 85 19.29 8.73 1.54
CA ILE A 85 18.90 7.36 1.90
C ILE A 85 19.40 6.30 0.93
N PHE A 86 19.25 6.48 -0.39
CA PHE A 86 19.58 5.44 -1.36
C PHE A 86 21.07 5.07 -1.32
N LYS A 87 21.94 6.07 -1.31
CA LYS A 87 23.42 5.88 -1.19
C LYS A 87 23.83 5.21 0.12
N LEU A 88 22.97 5.20 1.13
CA LEU A 88 23.24 4.53 2.39
C LEU A 88 22.90 3.03 2.35
N GLY A 89 22.23 2.57 1.28
CA GLY A 89 21.88 1.17 1.07
C GLY A 89 20.40 0.84 1.18
N MET A 90 19.48 1.84 1.15
CA MET A 90 18.04 1.58 1.15
C MET A 90 17.64 0.68 -0.02
N ASP A 91 16.76 -0.29 0.25
CA ASP A 91 16.42 -1.32 -0.73
C ASP A 91 15.13 -1.03 -1.50
N ALA A 92 14.16 -0.36 -0.86
CA ALA A 92 12.81 -0.24 -1.39
C ALA A 92 12.13 1.06 -0.95
N TRP A 93 11.10 1.44 -1.70
CA TRP A 93 10.32 2.66 -1.50
C TRP A 93 8.86 2.32 -1.19
N TRP A 94 8.36 2.86 -0.10
CA TRP A 94 6.93 2.90 0.20
C TRP A 94 6.43 4.31 -0.10
N MET A 95 5.88 4.47 -1.30
CA MET A 95 5.37 5.74 -1.81
C MET A 95 3.92 5.93 -1.38
N ASP A 96 3.75 6.38 -0.16
CA ASP A 96 2.45 6.74 0.39
C ASP A 96 2.00 8.11 -0.12
N SER A 97 0.71 8.43 -0.01
CA SER A 97 0.16 9.73 -0.40
C SER A 97 0.43 10.12 -1.87
N THR A 98 0.36 9.16 -2.77
CA THR A 98 0.65 9.36 -4.21
C THR A 98 -0.60 9.59 -5.07
N GLU A 99 -1.73 9.95 -4.49
CA GLU A 99 -2.94 10.41 -5.21
C GLU A 99 -2.82 11.82 -5.80
N PRO A 100 -2.19 12.84 -5.20
CA PRO A 100 -1.68 13.05 -3.83
C PRO A 100 -2.79 13.26 -2.79
N ASP A 101 -2.46 13.14 -1.50
CA ASP A 101 -3.42 13.49 -0.43
C ASP A 101 -3.89 14.94 -0.58
N HIS A 102 -5.14 15.09 -0.90
CA HIS A 102 -5.78 16.36 -1.12
C HIS A 102 -6.94 16.48 -0.15
N VAL A 103 -6.77 17.31 0.88
CA VAL A 103 -7.74 17.47 1.97
C VAL A 103 -8.75 18.53 1.59
N ASP A 104 -10.04 18.16 1.65
CA ASP A 104 -11.17 19.05 1.36
C ASP A 104 -10.97 19.86 0.05
N PRO A 105 -10.89 19.20 -1.12
CA PRO A 105 -10.58 19.85 -2.39
C PRO A 105 -11.64 20.87 -2.79
N THR A 106 -11.20 22.08 -3.09
CA THR A 106 -12.06 23.14 -3.65
C THR A 106 -12.02 23.13 -5.19
N PRO A 107 -12.98 23.77 -5.87
CA PRO A 107 -12.91 23.97 -7.31
C PRO A 107 -11.62 24.67 -7.75
N GLU A 108 -11.16 25.66 -6.98
CA GLU A 108 -9.94 26.42 -7.23
C GLU A 108 -8.69 25.54 -7.12
N ASP A 109 -8.64 24.64 -6.12
CA ASP A 109 -7.56 23.65 -5.97
C ASP A 109 -7.46 22.76 -7.22
N LEU A 110 -8.59 22.30 -7.73
CA LEU A 110 -8.65 21.47 -8.93
C LEU A 110 -8.18 22.23 -10.19
N ASP A 111 -8.32 23.54 -10.21
CA ASP A 111 -7.86 24.38 -11.32
C ASP A 111 -6.40 24.84 -11.16
N THR A 112 -5.72 24.41 -10.08
CA THR A 112 -4.29 24.64 -9.87
C THR A 112 -3.51 24.27 -11.15
N LYS A 113 -2.63 25.17 -11.56
CA LYS A 113 -1.77 24.97 -12.73
C LYS A 113 -0.65 23.99 -12.39
N THR A 114 -0.49 22.97 -13.20
CA THR A 114 0.61 22.03 -13.19
C THR A 114 1.47 22.18 -14.45
N SER A 115 2.62 21.53 -14.49
CA SER A 115 3.47 21.51 -15.69
C SER A 115 2.82 20.84 -16.91
N MET A 116 1.70 20.12 -16.74
CA MET A 116 0.95 19.46 -17.82
C MET A 116 -0.49 19.98 -17.99
N GLY A 117 -0.80 21.16 -17.47
CA GLY A 117 -2.12 21.78 -17.55
C GLY A 117 -2.79 21.93 -16.18
N SER A 118 -4.12 21.99 -16.10
CA SER A 118 -4.80 22.07 -14.80
C SER A 118 -4.76 20.74 -14.06
N PHE A 119 -4.66 20.78 -12.72
CA PHE A 119 -4.68 19.59 -11.88
C PHE A 119 -5.98 18.76 -12.12
N ARG A 120 -7.12 19.42 -12.32
CA ARG A 120 -8.40 18.78 -12.71
C ARG A 120 -8.25 17.83 -13.89
N LYS A 121 -7.48 18.22 -14.90
CA LYS A 121 -7.28 17.43 -16.12
C LYS A 121 -6.37 16.23 -15.91
N VAL A 122 -5.34 16.38 -15.06
CA VAL A 122 -4.23 15.41 -14.99
C VAL A 122 -4.14 14.66 -13.67
N ARG A 123 -4.94 15.00 -12.64
CA ARG A 123 -4.78 14.52 -11.25
C ARG A 123 -4.65 13.00 -11.13
N ASN A 124 -5.45 12.25 -11.87
CA ASN A 124 -5.44 10.78 -11.79
C ASN A 124 -4.12 10.16 -12.28
N ALA A 125 -3.33 10.89 -13.07
CA ALA A 125 -2.03 10.45 -13.55
C ALA A 125 -0.87 10.79 -12.60
N TYR A 126 -1.14 11.44 -11.47
CA TYR A 126 -0.11 11.81 -10.50
C TYR A 126 0.73 10.60 -10.06
N PRO A 127 0.14 9.44 -9.66
CA PRO A 127 0.92 8.28 -9.25
C PRO A 127 1.82 7.76 -10.38
N LEU A 128 1.36 7.77 -11.62
CA LEU A 128 2.19 7.37 -12.76
C LEU A 128 3.44 8.22 -12.88
N MET A 129 3.32 9.54 -12.70
CA MET A 129 4.42 10.49 -12.81
C MET A 129 5.38 10.39 -11.61
N SER A 130 4.82 10.30 -10.40
CA SER A 130 5.60 10.21 -9.17
C SER A 130 6.39 8.89 -9.09
N VAL A 131 5.72 7.77 -9.31
CA VAL A 131 6.33 6.42 -9.33
C VAL A 131 7.36 6.31 -10.45
N GLY A 132 7.00 6.78 -11.64
CA GLY A 132 7.91 6.78 -12.80
C GLY A 132 9.18 7.59 -12.53
N GLY A 133 9.04 8.75 -11.89
CA GLY A 133 10.18 9.58 -11.50
C GLY A 133 11.17 8.84 -10.59
N VAL A 134 10.69 8.17 -9.55
CA VAL A 134 11.55 7.39 -8.65
C VAL A 134 12.19 6.20 -9.38
N TYR A 135 11.40 5.47 -10.17
CA TYR A 135 11.89 4.32 -10.92
C TYR A 135 13.00 4.69 -11.90
N ASP A 136 12.75 5.67 -12.79
CA ASP A 136 13.67 6.03 -13.86
C ASP A 136 14.98 6.59 -13.31
N HIS A 137 14.90 7.41 -12.26
CA HIS A 137 16.10 7.97 -11.62
C HIS A 137 16.93 6.90 -10.89
N GLN A 138 16.30 5.97 -10.19
CA GLN A 138 17.04 4.88 -9.55
C GLN A 138 17.73 4.03 -10.62
N ARG A 139 17.05 3.69 -11.71
CA ARG A 139 17.62 2.91 -12.82
C ARG A 139 18.79 3.63 -13.49
N ALA A 140 18.71 4.95 -13.60
CA ALA A 140 19.82 5.77 -14.13
C ALA A 140 21.06 5.78 -13.21
N VAL A 141 20.86 5.68 -11.89
CA VAL A 141 21.97 5.64 -10.92
C VAL A 141 22.57 4.25 -10.79
N SER A 142 21.75 3.20 -10.77
CA SER A 142 22.18 1.80 -10.63
C SER A 142 21.19 0.83 -11.24
N SER A 143 21.71 -0.19 -11.91
CA SER A 143 20.95 -1.35 -12.38
C SER A 143 21.25 -2.64 -11.61
N ASP A 144 22.05 -2.57 -10.57
CA ASP A 144 22.47 -3.74 -9.78
C ASP A 144 21.33 -4.35 -8.98
N LYS A 145 20.40 -3.51 -8.55
CA LYS A 145 19.19 -3.94 -7.84
C LYS A 145 17.95 -3.63 -8.66
N ARG A 146 16.93 -4.50 -8.56
CA ARG A 146 15.59 -4.18 -9.05
C ARG A 146 15.01 -3.05 -8.22
N VAL A 147 14.27 -2.15 -8.88
CA VAL A 147 13.50 -1.13 -8.16
C VAL A 147 12.28 -1.80 -7.56
N PHE A 148 12.09 -1.65 -6.25
CA PHE A 148 10.89 -2.09 -5.56
C PHE A 148 10.13 -0.87 -5.04
N ILE A 149 8.89 -0.72 -5.50
CA ILE A 149 8.00 0.37 -5.09
C ILE A 149 6.68 -0.23 -4.61
N LEU A 150 6.28 0.14 -3.41
CA LEU A 150 4.92 -0.01 -2.89
C LEU A 150 4.26 1.37 -2.92
N THR A 151 3.11 1.51 -3.56
CA THR A 151 2.41 2.79 -3.73
C THR A 151 0.93 2.69 -3.41
N ARG A 152 0.33 3.74 -2.83
CA ARG A 152 -1.09 3.72 -2.43
C ARG A 152 -2.05 3.89 -3.60
N SER A 153 -1.60 4.42 -4.71
CA SER A 153 -2.46 4.68 -5.85
C SER A 153 -1.85 4.20 -7.16
N GLY A 154 -2.69 4.03 -8.16
CA GLY A 154 -2.29 3.53 -9.46
C GLY A 154 -3.01 4.22 -10.62
N PHE A 155 -2.35 4.23 -11.77
CA PHE A 155 -2.91 4.71 -13.02
C PHE A 155 -2.45 3.84 -14.19
N VAL A 156 -3.23 3.80 -15.24
CA VAL A 156 -2.92 3.01 -16.45
C VAL A 156 -1.52 3.34 -16.97
N GLY A 157 -0.72 2.31 -17.21
CA GLY A 157 0.68 2.45 -17.62
C GLY A 157 1.69 2.31 -16.49
N GLN A 158 1.26 2.37 -15.22
CA GLN A 158 2.17 2.27 -14.06
C GLN A 158 2.77 0.87 -13.88
N GLN A 159 2.12 -0.17 -14.42
CA GLN A 159 2.63 -1.53 -14.42
C GLN A 159 4.03 -1.67 -15.05
N ARG A 160 4.43 -0.74 -15.95
CA ARG A 160 5.78 -0.69 -16.55
C ARG A 160 6.90 -0.52 -15.53
N TYR A 161 6.58 0.05 -14.39
CA TYR A 161 7.51 0.30 -13.29
C TYR A 161 7.54 -0.84 -12.26
N GLY A 162 6.75 -1.90 -12.46
CA GLY A 162 6.67 -3.02 -11.53
C GLY A 162 6.19 -2.63 -10.13
N ALA A 163 5.55 -1.45 -10.00
CA ALA A 163 5.07 -0.96 -8.72
C ALA A 163 3.91 -1.81 -8.20
N ASN A 164 3.98 -2.14 -6.92
CA ASN A 164 2.91 -2.82 -6.20
C ASN A 164 1.96 -1.77 -5.63
N VAL A 165 0.67 -1.92 -5.90
CA VAL A 165 -0.38 -1.01 -5.39
C VAL A 165 -1.11 -1.69 -4.24
N TRP A 166 -1.34 -0.99 -3.12
CA TRP A 166 -2.20 -1.51 -2.05
C TRP A 166 -3.50 -0.71 -1.95
N THR A 167 -4.49 -1.29 -1.29
CA THR A 167 -5.85 -0.73 -1.21
C THR A 167 -6.00 0.39 -0.18
N GLY A 168 -4.90 0.91 0.35
CA GLY A 168 -4.94 2.02 1.31
C GLY A 168 -5.38 1.60 2.71
N ASP A 169 -5.80 2.59 3.49
CA ASP A 169 -6.12 2.48 4.91
C ASP A 169 -7.54 1.95 5.12
N VAL A 170 -7.74 0.66 4.88
CA VAL A 170 -9.05 0.02 4.97
C VAL A 170 -9.42 -0.37 6.40
N GLY A 171 -10.71 -0.38 6.72
CA GLY A 171 -11.21 -0.84 8.02
C GLY A 171 -11.11 -2.35 8.21
N SER A 172 -10.93 -2.78 9.45
CA SER A 172 -10.84 -4.19 9.82
C SER A 172 -12.25 -4.78 9.97
N SER A 173 -12.83 -5.31 8.90
CA SER A 173 -14.13 -5.97 8.91
C SER A 173 -14.18 -7.14 7.94
N TRP A 174 -15.14 -8.05 8.16
CA TRP A 174 -15.41 -9.13 7.22
C TRP A 174 -15.90 -8.63 5.86
N GLU A 175 -16.68 -7.56 5.84
CA GLU A 175 -17.11 -6.91 4.60
C GLU A 175 -15.90 -6.39 3.81
N THR A 176 -14.98 -5.72 4.48
CA THR A 176 -13.75 -5.26 3.84
C THR A 176 -12.94 -6.43 3.29
N LEU A 177 -12.79 -7.52 4.07
CA LEU A 177 -12.09 -8.72 3.57
C LEU A 177 -12.74 -9.29 2.32
N ARG A 178 -14.07 -9.41 2.30
CA ARG A 178 -14.81 -9.85 1.10
C ARG A 178 -14.51 -8.96 -0.11
N ASN A 179 -14.50 -7.65 0.09
CA ASN A 179 -14.27 -6.68 -0.98
C ASN A 179 -12.82 -6.68 -1.49
N GLN A 180 -11.85 -7.16 -0.71
CA GLN A 180 -10.46 -7.26 -1.17
C GLN A 180 -10.27 -8.29 -2.28
N VAL A 181 -11.06 -9.35 -2.33
CA VAL A 181 -10.95 -10.37 -3.39
C VAL A 181 -11.27 -9.78 -4.76
N PRO A 182 -12.48 -9.22 -5.02
CA PRO A 182 -12.79 -8.61 -6.31
C PRO A 182 -11.91 -7.39 -6.61
N ALA A 183 -11.45 -6.63 -5.59
CA ALA A 183 -10.51 -5.54 -5.80
C ALA A 183 -9.21 -6.05 -6.46
N GLY A 184 -8.59 -7.10 -5.92
CA GLY A 184 -7.38 -7.69 -6.49
C GLY A 184 -7.60 -8.27 -7.89
N LEU A 185 -8.76 -8.88 -8.14
CA LEU A 185 -9.11 -9.38 -9.48
C LEU A 185 -9.29 -8.24 -10.48
N ASN A 186 -9.90 -7.13 -10.09
CA ASN A 186 -10.05 -5.95 -10.93
C ASN A 186 -8.71 -5.28 -11.25
N PHE A 187 -7.79 -5.20 -10.29
CA PHE A 187 -6.41 -4.75 -10.56
C PHE A 187 -5.75 -5.61 -11.64
N SER A 188 -5.88 -6.93 -11.53
CA SER A 188 -5.36 -7.86 -12.53
C SER A 188 -6.00 -7.67 -13.90
N LEU A 189 -7.32 -7.52 -13.97
CA LEU A 189 -8.06 -7.27 -15.21
C LEU A 189 -7.67 -5.93 -15.87
N CYS A 190 -7.32 -4.92 -15.06
CA CYS A 190 -6.80 -3.64 -15.54
C CYS A 190 -5.31 -3.69 -15.93
N GLY A 191 -4.67 -4.86 -15.90
CA GLY A 191 -3.26 -5.02 -16.24
C GLY A 191 -2.28 -4.59 -15.15
N MET A 192 -2.71 -4.53 -13.89
CA MET A 192 -1.89 -4.24 -12.71
C MET A 192 -1.68 -5.51 -11.88
N PRO A 193 -0.66 -6.32 -12.20
CA PRO A 193 -0.50 -7.64 -11.60
C PRO A 193 0.07 -7.61 -10.17
N HIS A 194 0.74 -6.53 -9.79
CA HIS A 194 1.36 -6.36 -8.47
C HIS A 194 0.42 -5.59 -7.56
N TRP A 195 -0.16 -6.30 -6.62
CA TRP A 195 -1.17 -5.77 -5.72
C TRP A 195 -1.08 -6.40 -4.34
N ASN A 196 -1.52 -5.67 -3.32
CA ASN A 196 -1.75 -6.19 -1.99
C ASN A 196 -2.79 -5.36 -1.22
N HIS A 197 -3.02 -5.79 0.00
CA HIS A 197 -3.86 -5.15 1.01
C HIS A 197 -3.16 -5.24 2.37
N ASP A 198 -3.65 -4.46 3.33
CA ASP A 198 -3.21 -4.56 4.71
C ASP A 198 -3.90 -5.73 5.39
N ILE A 199 -3.15 -6.81 5.66
CA ILE A 199 -3.69 -8.01 6.30
C ILE A 199 -4.20 -7.67 7.70
N GLY A 200 -5.49 -7.97 7.93
CA GLY A 200 -6.18 -7.64 9.16
C GLY A 200 -6.84 -6.26 9.15
N GLY A 201 -6.75 -5.52 8.03
CA GLY A 201 -7.23 -4.14 7.89
C GLY A 201 -6.30 -3.12 8.56
N PHE A 202 -6.25 -1.90 8.04
CA PHE A 202 -5.40 -0.84 8.60
C PHE A 202 -5.97 -0.32 9.94
N PHE A 203 -7.26 0.02 9.96
CA PHE A 203 -7.95 0.50 11.16
C PHE A 203 -8.60 -0.65 11.92
N ALA A 204 -8.01 -1.07 13.04
CA ALA A 204 -8.52 -2.13 13.90
C ALA A 204 -8.94 -1.62 15.30
N GLY A 205 -9.11 -0.31 15.47
CA GLY A 205 -9.37 0.33 16.76
C GLY A 205 -10.62 -0.18 17.46
N GLN A 206 -11.67 -0.56 16.72
CA GLN A 206 -12.90 -1.14 17.29
C GLN A 206 -12.68 -2.45 18.04
N TYR A 207 -11.57 -3.13 17.81
CA TYR A 207 -11.20 -4.36 18.52
C TYR A 207 -10.26 -4.10 19.71
N ASN A 208 -9.79 -2.87 19.91
CA ASN A 208 -8.94 -2.45 21.01
C ASN A 208 -9.75 -2.20 22.30
N GLN A 209 -10.61 -3.15 22.69
CA GLN A 209 -11.54 -3.00 23.83
C GLN A 209 -10.85 -2.88 25.19
N ASN A 210 -9.60 -3.30 25.30
CA ASN A 210 -8.80 -3.25 26.54
C ASN A 210 -7.63 -2.23 26.42
N GLY A 211 -7.81 -1.16 25.65
CA GLY A 211 -6.80 -0.13 25.38
C GLY A 211 -6.07 -0.34 24.05
N ASP A 212 -5.33 0.69 23.63
CA ASP A 212 -4.59 0.68 22.36
C ASP A 212 -3.68 -0.54 22.25
N GLY A 213 -3.69 -1.16 21.07
CA GLY A 213 -2.90 -2.34 20.78
C GLY A 213 -3.47 -3.66 21.31
N SER A 214 -4.64 -3.67 21.92
CA SER A 214 -5.22 -4.90 22.50
C SER A 214 -5.96 -5.80 21.49
N ALA A 215 -6.23 -5.35 20.29
CA ALA A 215 -6.96 -6.11 19.28
C ALA A 215 -6.42 -7.54 19.03
N PRO A 216 -5.11 -7.83 19.05
CA PRO A 216 -4.60 -9.19 18.90
C PRO A 216 -5.04 -10.17 20.00
N LYS A 217 -5.60 -9.68 21.11
CA LYS A 217 -6.18 -10.49 22.19
C LYS A 217 -7.70 -10.60 22.09
N ASN A 218 -8.34 -9.90 21.17
CA ASN A 218 -9.76 -9.97 20.92
C ASN A 218 -10.10 -11.16 20.02
N PRO A 219 -10.91 -12.14 20.45
CA PRO A 219 -11.25 -13.32 19.64
C PRO A 219 -11.87 -13.00 18.28
N LEU A 220 -12.67 -11.93 18.20
CA LEU A 220 -13.29 -11.49 16.94
C LEU A 220 -12.23 -11.05 15.92
N TYR A 221 -11.24 -10.30 16.39
CA TYR A 221 -10.13 -9.86 15.53
C TYR A 221 -9.18 -11.01 15.20
N GLN A 222 -8.93 -11.90 16.14
CA GLN A 222 -8.08 -13.07 15.92
C GLN A 222 -8.57 -13.93 14.77
N GLU A 223 -9.87 -14.24 14.72
CA GLU A 223 -10.42 -15.01 13.61
C GLU A 223 -10.34 -14.23 12.30
N LEU A 224 -10.78 -12.97 12.27
CA LEU A 224 -10.70 -12.11 11.08
C LEU A 224 -9.26 -12.03 10.57
N TYR A 225 -8.29 -11.79 11.46
CA TYR A 225 -6.89 -11.68 11.09
C TYR A 225 -6.34 -12.97 10.49
N VAL A 226 -6.62 -14.12 11.11
CA VAL A 226 -6.19 -15.43 10.60
C VAL A 226 -6.76 -15.69 9.21
N ARG A 227 -8.06 -15.42 8.98
CA ARG A 227 -8.68 -15.62 7.67
C ARG A 227 -8.13 -14.66 6.62
N TRP A 228 -7.88 -13.43 7.02
CA TRP A 228 -7.25 -12.44 6.14
C TRP A 228 -5.80 -12.83 5.79
N LEU A 229 -5.05 -13.38 6.74
CA LEU A 229 -3.70 -13.88 6.51
C LEU A 229 -3.69 -15.10 5.57
N GLN A 230 -4.68 -15.99 5.69
CA GLN A 230 -4.86 -17.11 4.77
C GLN A 230 -5.06 -16.62 3.33
N PHE A 231 -5.92 -15.63 3.13
CA PHE A 231 -6.09 -14.97 1.84
C PHE A 231 -4.78 -14.30 1.38
N GLY A 232 -4.13 -13.53 2.25
CA GLY A 232 -2.89 -12.82 1.96
C GLY A 232 -1.73 -13.73 1.55
N ALA A 233 -1.72 -15.00 2.00
CA ALA A 233 -0.71 -15.96 1.58
C ALA A 233 -0.75 -16.27 0.07
N PHE A 234 -1.90 -16.05 -0.57
CA PHE A 234 -2.14 -16.27 -2.00
C PHE A 234 -2.41 -14.95 -2.76
N THR A 235 -1.79 -13.87 -2.34
CA THR A 235 -1.77 -12.59 -3.06
C THR A 235 -0.35 -12.26 -3.56
N PRO A 236 -0.17 -11.39 -4.53
CA PRO A 236 1.16 -11.08 -5.07
C PRO A 236 2.16 -10.66 -4.00
N MET A 237 1.76 -9.79 -3.08
CA MET A 237 2.55 -9.36 -1.92
C MET A 237 1.79 -9.69 -0.64
N MET A 238 2.47 -10.32 0.32
CA MET A 238 1.94 -10.63 1.65
C MET A 238 2.50 -9.61 2.64
N ARG A 239 1.64 -8.71 3.14
CA ARG A 239 2.04 -7.63 4.05
C ARG A 239 1.05 -7.52 5.20
N SER A 240 1.52 -7.62 6.43
CA SER A 240 0.77 -7.27 7.62
C SER A 240 1.08 -5.83 8.00
N HIS A 241 0.08 -4.98 8.07
CA HIS A 241 0.24 -3.55 8.35
C HIS A 241 -1.06 -2.96 8.93
N GLY A 242 -0.93 -1.89 9.70
CA GLY A 242 -2.03 -1.10 10.23
C GLY A 242 -1.58 -0.13 11.32
N THR A 243 -2.51 0.70 11.77
CA THR A 243 -2.27 1.69 12.81
C THR A 243 -2.77 1.20 14.17
N ASN A 244 -2.15 1.68 15.25
CA ASN A 244 -2.53 1.48 16.67
C ASN A 244 -2.81 0.02 17.08
N THR A 245 -2.33 -0.96 16.32
CA THR A 245 -2.53 -2.37 16.60
C THR A 245 -1.30 -3.15 16.14
N PRO A 246 -0.49 -3.68 17.05
CA PRO A 246 0.65 -4.52 16.70
C PRO A 246 0.17 -5.83 16.06
N ARG A 247 0.90 -6.31 15.07
CA ARG A 247 0.49 -7.49 14.28
C ARG A 247 1.58 -8.56 14.18
N GLU A 248 2.62 -8.45 14.98
CA GLU A 248 3.62 -9.49 15.09
C GLU A 248 2.99 -10.75 15.70
N ILE A 249 3.39 -11.91 15.20
CA ILE A 249 2.81 -13.20 15.56
C ILE A 249 2.71 -13.42 17.07
N TYR A 250 3.72 -13.01 17.84
CA TYR A 250 3.76 -13.16 19.31
C TYR A 250 2.73 -12.29 20.04
N GLN A 251 2.16 -11.29 19.38
CA GLN A 251 1.07 -10.50 19.94
C GLN A 251 -0.24 -11.30 20.01
N PHE A 252 -0.44 -12.24 19.10
CA PHE A 252 -1.64 -13.07 19.04
C PHE A 252 -1.61 -14.25 20.02
N GLY A 253 -0.43 -14.63 20.52
CA GLY A 253 -0.29 -15.75 21.43
C GLY A 253 1.12 -16.30 21.48
N ARG A 254 1.24 -17.55 21.92
CA ARG A 254 2.49 -18.30 22.00
C ARG A 254 2.41 -19.55 21.14
N LYS A 255 3.57 -20.09 20.78
CA LYS A 255 3.67 -21.38 20.09
C LYS A 255 2.95 -22.48 20.86
N GLY A 256 2.09 -23.23 20.17
CA GLY A 256 1.20 -24.22 20.77
C GLY A 256 -0.21 -23.70 21.03
N GLU A 257 -0.45 -22.38 20.92
CA GLU A 257 -1.79 -21.80 20.97
C GLU A 257 -2.41 -21.74 19.57
N PRO A 258 -3.73 -22.03 19.41
CA PRO A 258 -4.32 -22.23 18.09
C PRO A 258 -4.14 -21.07 17.12
N VAL A 259 -4.28 -19.82 17.60
CA VAL A 259 -4.15 -18.63 16.73
C VAL A 259 -2.71 -18.43 16.28
N TYR A 260 -1.76 -18.55 17.20
CA TYR A 260 -0.33 -18.47 16.87
C TYR A 260 0.06 -19.52 15.84
N ASP A 261 -0.34 -20.77 16.08
CA ASP A 261 0.03 -21.90 15.22
C ASP A 261 -0.62 -21.76 13.82
N ALA A 262 -1.84 -21.23 13.73
CA ALA A 262 -2.49 -20.93 12.47
C ALA A 262 -1.73 -19.85 11.68
N ILE A 263 -1.29 -18.78 12.34
CA ILE A 263 -0.48 -17.70 11.75
C ILE A 263 0.87 -18.26 11.27
N GLU A 264 1.58 -18.99 12.14
CA GLU A 264 2.87 -19.60 11.80
C GLU A 264 2.75 -20.51 10.58
N LYS A 265 1.72 -21.34 10.53
CA LYS A 265 1.44 -22.25 9.41
C LYS A 265 1.31 -21.47 8.08
N MET A 266 0.60 -20.35 8.08
CA MET A 266 0.43 -19.55 6.86
C MET A 266 1.73 -18.84 6.43
N ILE A 267 2.50 -18.34 7.37
CA ILE A 267 3.82 -17.76 7.09
C ILE A 267 4.74 -18.83 6.48
N ARG A 268 4.82 -20.02 7.08
CA ARG A 268 5.62 -21.13 6.55
C ARG A 268 5.15 -21.58 5.16
N LEU A 269 3.83 -21.66 4.95
CA LEU A 269 3.26 -21.95 3.63
C LEU A 269 3.70 -20.90 2.60
N ARG A 270 3.63 -19.61 2.93
CA ARG A 270 4.07 -18.54 2.02
C ARG A 270 5.54 -18.70 1.64
N TYR A 271 6.41 -19.02 2.60
CA TYR A 271 7.82 -19.27 2.31
C TYR A 271 8.03 -20.50 1.41
N SER A 272 7.28 -21.57 1.61
CA SER A 272 7.36 -22.76 0.73
C SER A 272 6.85 -22.49 -0.68
N LEU A 273 5.97 -21.49 -0.85
CA LEU A 273 5.46 -21.08 -2.16
C LEU A 273 6.41 -20.12 -2.92
N LEU A 274 7.49 -19.62 -2.28
CA LEU A 274 8.36 -18.63 -2.94
C LEU A 274 8.91 -19.06 -4.30
N PRO A 275 9.34 -20.31 -4.54
CA PRO A 275 9.77 -20.74 -5.87
C PRO A 275 8.66 -20.62 -6.92
N TYR A 276 7.44 -21.00 -6.55
CA TYR A 276 6.26 -20.86 -7.41
C TYR A 276 5.93 -19.41 -7.70
N ILE A 277 5.92 -18.56 -6.65
CA ILE A 277 5.65 -17.13 -6.76
C ILE A 277 6.71 -16.46 -7.65
N TYR A 278 7.97 -16.81 -7.47
CA TYR A 278 9.07 -16.28 -8.29
C TYR A 278 8.92 -16.68 -9.77
N SER A 279 8.56 -17.93 -10.05
CA SER A 279 8.30 -18.39 -11.41
C SER A 279 7.08 -17.72 -12.02
N THR A 280 6.01 -17.52 -11.23
CA THR A 280 4.82 -16.77 -11.66
C THR A 280 5.17 -15.29 -11.94
N SER A 281 6.04 -14.68 -11.12
CA SER A 281 6.53 -13.33 -11.35
C SER A 281 7.29 -13.20 -12.68
N TRP A 282 8.04 -14.24 -13.06
CA TRP A 282 8.67 -14.30 -14.38
C TRP A 282 7.62 -14.31 -15.51
N ASP A 283 6.57 -15.13 -15.39
CA ASP A 283 5.46 -15.14 -16.37
C ASP A 283 4.76 -13.77 -16.45
N VAL A 284 4.55 -13.10 -15.32
CA VAL A 284 4.01 -11.73 -15.26
C VAL A 284 4.86 -10.77 -16.08
N SER A 285 6.18 -10.79 -15.88
CA SER A 285 7.10 -9.82 -16.51
C SER A 285 7.37 -10.12 -17.98
N HIS A 286 7.44 -11.40 -18.39
CA HIS A 286 7.87 -11.81 -19.72
C HIS A 286 6.73 -12.26 -20.64
N ARG A 287 5.60 -12.70 -20.06
CA ARG A 287 4.43 -13.19 -20.80
C ARG A 287 3.18 -12.35 -20.56
N GLN A 288 3.30 -11.22 -19.87
CA GLN A 288 2.18 -10.31 -19.58
C GLN A 288 1.02 -11.02 -18.86
N SER A 289 1.34 -11.99 -18.00
CA SER A 289 0.39 -12.70 -17.17
C SER A 289 0.04 -11.90 -15.92
N THR A 290 -0.75 -12.49 -15.02
CA THR A 290 -1.04 -11.89 -13.70
C THR A 290 -1.03 -12.98 -12.63
N PHE A 291 -0.84 -12.56 -11.34
CA PHE A 291 -0.85 -13.48 -10.20
C PHE A 291 -2.26 -13.94 -9.85
N MET A 292 -3.16 -12.96 -9.61
CA MET A 292 -4.56 -13.23 -9.29
C MET A 292 -5.37 -13.21 -10.58
N ARG A 293 -6.00 -14.33 -10.90
CA ARG A 293 -6.72 -14.51 -12.16
C ARG A 293 -8.19 -14.75 -11.85
N ALA A 294 -9.06 -13.83 -12.26
CA ALA A 294 -10.48 -14.07 -12.20
C ALA A 294 -10.81 -15.33 -13.01
N LEU A 295 -11.71 -16.18 -12.50
CA LEU A 295 -12.01 -17.47 -13.17
C LEU A 295 -12.49 -17.28 -14.61
N VAL A 296 -13.14 -16.17 -14.93
CA VAL A 296 -13.55 -15.81 -16.29
C VAL A 296 -12.36 -15.69 -17.26
N MET A 297 -11.15 -15.38 -16.77
CA MET A 297 -9.95 -15.31 -17.63
C MET A 297 -9.50 -16.69 -18.15
N ASP A 298 -9.70 -17.73 -17.34
CA ASP A 298 -9.30 -19.10 -17.67
C ASP A 298 -10.46 -19.94 -18.22
N PHE A 299 -11.71 -19.61 -17.83
CA PHE A 299 -12.93 -20.33 -18.20
C PHE A 299 -14.00 -19.42 -18.83
N PRO A 300 -13.69 -18.65 -19.91
CA PRO A 300 -14.59 -17.61 -20.43
C PRO A 300 -15.91 -18.14 -21.00
N LYS A 301 -16.01 -19.44 -21.30
CA LYS A 301 -17.22 -20.07 -21.83
C LYS A 301 -18.19 -20.56 -20.74
N ASP A 302 -17.72 -20.65 -19.50
CA ASP A 302 -18.55 -21.08 -18.38
C ASP A 302 -19.21 -19.84 -17.73
N LYS A 303 -20.52 -19.69 -17.98
CA LYS A 303 -21.28 -18.57 -17.43
C LYS A 303 -21.34 -18.55 -15.90
N LYS A 304 -21.10 -19.68 -15.24
CA LYS A 304 -21.14 -19.76 -13.77
C LYS A 304 -20.00 -18.97 -13.10
N VAL A 305 -18.91 -18.74 -13.83
CA VAL A 305 -17.73 -18.06 -13.27
C VAL A 305 -17.65 -16.59 -13.64
N TRP A 306 -18.61 -16.05 -14.41
CA TRP A 306 -18.53 -14.66 -14.89
C TRP A 306 -18.59 -13.64 -13.76
N ASP A 307 -19.45 -13.87 -12.78
CA ASP A 307 -19.65 -12.98 -11.63
C ASP A 307 -19.02 -13.52 -10.34
N MET A 308 -18.14 -14.54 -10.44
CA MET A 308 -17.50 -15.15 -9.28
C MET A 308 -16.46 -14.20 -8.71
N ASN A 309 -16.69 -13.74 -7.48
CA ASN A 309 -15.91 -12.72 -6.80
C ASN A 309 -15.30 -13.19 -5.47
N ASP A 310 -15.44 -14.47 -5.15
CA ASP A 310 -14.99 -15.10 -3.91
C ASP A 310 -13.98 -16.25 -4.14
N GLU A 311 -13.73 -16.59 -5.41
CA GLU A 311 -12.74 -17.59 -5.82
C GLU A 311 -11.88 -17.07 -6.99
N TYR A 312 -10.63 -17.53 -7.05
CA TYR A 312 -9.72 -17.14 -8.14
C TYR A 312 -8.58 -18.15 -8.33
N MET A 313 -7.93 -18.09 -9.48
CA MET A 313 -6.66 -18.78 -9.69
C MET A 313 -5.50 -17.91 -9.20
N PHE A 314 -4.61 -18.47 -8.38
CA PHE A 314 -3.33 -17.85 -8.04
C PHE A 314 -2.25 -18.48 -8.93
N GLY A 315 -1.79 -17.71 -9.92
CA GLY A 315 -1.03 -18.25 -11.04
C GLY A 315 -1.85 -19.30 -11.81
N LYS A 316 -1.20 -20.35 -12.25
CA LYS A 316 -1.83 -21.42 -13.07
C LYS A 316 -2.21 -22.68 -12.30
N ALA A 317 -1.71 -22.85 -11.06
CA ALA A 317 -1.77 -24.12 -10.37
C ALA A 317 -2.70 -24.15 -9.15
N PHE A 318 -3.06 -23.00 -8.57
CA PHE A 318 -3.87 -22.97 -7.34
C PHE A 318 -5.22 -22.30 -7.60
N LEU A 319 -6.30 -23.05 -7.38
CA LEU A 319 -7.63 -22.46 -7.14
C LEU A 319 -7.71 -22.09 -5.68
N VAL A 320 -8.01 -20.83 -5.39
CA VAL A 320 -8.09 -20.25 -4.05
C VAL A 320 -9.52 -19.85 -3.75
N ALA A 321 -10.07 -20.42 -2.69
CA ALA A 321 -11.39 -20.12 -2.14
C ALA A 321 -11.22 -19.64 -0.69
N PRO A 322 -11.05 -18.35 -0.43
CA PRO A 322 -10.83 -17.83 0.91
C PRO A 322 -12.06 -18.02 1.81
N VAL A 323 -11.84 -18.22 3.10
CA VAL A 323 -12.94 -18.17 4.08
C VAL A 323 -13.25 -16.70 4.36
N LEU A 324 -14.42 -16.26 3.92
CA LEU A 324 -14.83 -14.85 3.90
C LEU A 324 -15.90 -14.48 4.93
N HIS A 325 -16.26 -15.43 5.81
CA HIS A 325 -17.23 -15.26 6.89
C HIS A 325 -16.71 -15.88 8.18
N ALA A 326 -17.15 -15.35 9.32
CA ALA A 326 -16.83 -15.90 10.62
C ALA A 326 -17.38 -17.34 10.74
N GLN A 327 -16.54 -18.25 11.24
CA GLN A 327 -16.87 -19.66 11.44
C GLN A 327 -16.98 -20.03 12.92
N TYR A 328 -16.21 -19.35 13.77
CA TYR A 328 -16.08 -19.64 15.20
C TYR A 328 -16.49 -18.48 16.08
N THR A 329 -16.56 -17.27 15.52
CA THR A 329 -16.99 -16.05 16.19
C THR A 329 -18.19 -15.45 15.45
N GLN A 330 -18.49 -14.20 15.73
CA GLN A 330 -19.51 -13.43 15.01
C GLN A 330 -18.85 -12.27 14.26
N GLU A 331 -19.46 -11.84 13.16
CA GLU A 331 -19.02 -10.65 12.46
C GLU A 331 -19.37 -9.43 13.33
N ALA A 332 -18.35 -8.65 13.69
CA ALA A 332 -18.57 -7.39 14.39
C ALA A 332 -19.28 -6.40 13.46
N VAL A 333 -20.31 -5.75 13.98
CA VAL A 333 -20.90 -4.59 13.30
C VAL A 333 -19.92 -3.43 13.45
N VAL A 334 -19.33 -3.03 12.34
CA VAL A 334 -18.38 -1.94 12.29
C VAL A 334 -19.13 -0.66 11.94
N ASN A 335 -19.12 0.32 12.84
CA ASN A 335 -19.59 1.65 12.50
C ASN A 335 -18.48 2.38 11.72
N VAL A 336 -18.63 2.46 10.40
CA VAL A 336 -17.65 3.08 9.49
C VAL A 336 -17.33 4.53 9.89
N ASN A 337 -18.27 5.23 10.52
CA ASN A 337 -18.08 6.61 10.96
C ASN A 337 -17.14 6.74 12.18
N GLU A 338 -16.92 5.66 12.93
CA GLU A 338 -16.00 5.63 14.09
C GLU A 338 -14.58 5.22 13.71
N LEU A 339 -14.39 4.65 12.52
CA LEU A 339 -13.12 4.02 12.14
C LEU A 339 -12.04 4.99 11.64
N SER A 340 -12.41 6.13 11.09
CA SER A 340 -11.45 6.95 10.34
C SER A 340 -11.47 8.43 10.72
N GLY A 341 -12.44 8.90 11.47
CA GLY A 341 -12.72 10.34 11.56
C GLY A 341 -13.14 10.94 10.20
N TRP A 342 -13.35 10.09 9.18
CA TRP A 342 -13.78 10.46 7.85
C TRP A 342 -15.29 10.25 7.73
N SER A 343 -16.02 11.27 7.36
CA SER A 343 -17.45 11.13 7.08
C SER A 343 -17.66 10.38 5.76
N ARG A 344 -18.79 9.66 5.63
CA ARG A 344 -19.20 8.99 4.37
C ARG A 344 -19.17 9.91 3.15
N ASP A 345 -19.31 11.20 3.37
CA ASP A 345 -19.33 12.22 2.32
C ASP A 345 -17.91 12.57 1.81
N LYS A 346 -16.87 11.95 2.37
CA LYS A 346 -15.46 12.19 2.05
C LYS A 346 -14.75 10.99 1.38
N ILE A 347 -15.48 9.91 1.11
CA ILE A 347 -14.95 8.73 0.39
C ILE A 347 -15.26 8.81 -1.11
#